data_f2eca4d5e6745ab6bccc35ee2835637a
#
_entry.id   f2eca4d5e6745ab6bccc35ee2835637a
#
_cell.length_a   1.000
_cell.length_b   1.000
_cell.length_c   1.000
_cell.angle_alpha   90.00
_cell.angle_beta   90.00
_cell.angle_gamma   90.00
#
_symmetry.space_group_name_H-M   'P 1'
#
loop_
_entity.id
_entity.type
_entity.pdbx_description
1 polymer ?
#
loop_
_entity_poly.entity_id
_entity_poly.type
_entity_poly.pdbx_seq_one_letter_code
_entity_poly.pdbx_strand_id
1 'polypeptide(L)'
;PALVVRHQGINWTYGELQARVNHLATGLIHLGIKPGDRVGIWGPNSSEWVLVQLATAKIGAIMVCINPAYRLYELEYALNKVECKTLITDVSFKTSDYLRMINTLAPELESSHPGQLEAEKLPHLKHVIRMGSDTTPGMYNFDVVCAAGTAEDQATMDALQPALQPDD
;
A
#
# COMPACT_ATOMS: atom_id res chain seq x y z
N PRO A 1 11.98 -21.58 6.25
CA PRO A 1 11.43 -20.22 6.14
C PRO A 1 10.88 -19.96 4.74
N ALA A 2 9.83 -19.11 4.64
CA ALA A 2 9.29 -18.63 3.38
C ALA A 2 9.90 -17.25 3.03
N LEU A 3 10.11 -16.40 4.04
CA LEU A 3 10.67 -15.06 3.87
C LEU A 3 11.69 -14.76 4.96
N VAL A 4 12.87 -14.32 4.56
CA VAL A 4 13.93 -13.86 5.47
C VAL A 4 14.35 -12.44 5.07
N VAL A 5 14.14 -11.47 5.96
CA VAL A 5 14.55 -10.07 5.76
C VAL A 5 15.46 -9.67 6.92
N ARG A 6 16.78 -9.79 6.70
CA ARG A 6 17.79 -9.68 7.78
C ARG A 6 17.80 -8.33 8.47
N HIS A 7 17.68 -7.23 7.72
CA HIS A 7 17.73 -5.88 8.29
C HIS A 7 16.48 -5.52 9.12
N GLN A 8 15.37 -6.26 8.93
CA GLN A 8 14.15 -6.14 9.72
C GLN A 8 14.06 -7.21 10.82
N GLY A 9 15.01 -8.15 10.91
CA GLY A 9 14.97 -9.27 11.87
C GLY A 9 13.88 -10.30 11.58
N ILE A 10 13.38 -10.34 10.34
CA ILE A 10 12.23 -11.17 9.94
C ILE A 10 12.71 -12.54 9.43
N ASN A 11 12.02 -13.57 9.92
CA ASN A 11 12.17 -14.95 9.48
C ASN A 11 10.81 -15.65 9.59
N TRP A 12 9.99 -15.60 8.51
CA TRP A 12 8.64 -16.13 8.52
C TRP A 12 8.54 -17.48 7.84
N THR A 13 7.72 -18.35 8.39
CA THR A 13 7.24 -19.58 7.76
C THR A 13 6.19 -19.24 6.70
N TYR A 14 5.81 -20.23 5.87
CA TYR A 14 4.70 -20.05 4.90
C TYR A 14 3.37 -19.73 5.58
N GLY A 15 3.07 -20.34 6.73
CA GLY A 15 1.85 -20.05 7.48
C GLY A 15 1.81 -18.62 8.00
N GLU A 16 2.91 -18.13 8.57
CA GLU A 16 3.02 -16.75 9.05
C GLU A 16 2.93 -15.74 7.90
N LEU A 17 3.60 -16.01 6.78
CA LEU A 17 3.51 -15.16 5.59
C LEU A 17 2.07 -15.11 5.07
N GLN A 18 1.41 -16.26 4.94
CA GLN A 18 0.01 -16.35 4.49
C GLN A 18 -0.94 -15.56 5.41
N ALA A 19 -0.80 -15.71 6.72
CA ALA A 19 -1.63 -14.98 7.68
C ALA A 19 -1.48 -13.45 7.52
N ARG A 20 -0.23 -12.97 7.41
CA ARG A 20 0.05 -11.53 7.23
C ARG A 20 -0.46 -11.00 5.89
N VAL A 21 -0.31 -11.78 4.83
CA VAL A 21 -0.87 -11.45 3.50
C VAL A 21 -2.38 -11.33 3.58
N ASN A 22 -3.06 -12.26 4.26
CA ASN A 22 -4.52 -12.20 4.43
C ASN A 22 -4.95 -10.96 5.21
N HIS A 23 -4.24 -10.61 6.28
CA HIS A 23 -4.52 -9.40 7.06
C HIS A 23 -4.40 -8.14 6.21
N LEU A 24 -3.33 -8.00 5.42
CA LEU A 24 -3.20 -6.85 4.52
C LEU A 24 -4.28 -6.86 3.42
N ALA A 25 -4.56 -8.01 2.83
CA ALA A 25 -5.56 -8.16 1.77
C ALA A 25 -6.97 -7.73 2.26
N THR A 26 -7.40 -8.24 3.42
CA THR A 26 -8.69 -7.84 4.04
C THR A 26 -8.68 -6.38 4.45
N GLY A 27 -7.56 -5.84 4.96
CA GLY A 27 -7.41 -4.42 5.26
C GLY A 27 -7.55 -3.53 4.02
N LEU A 28 -6.99 -3.92 2.88
CA LEU A 28 -7.15 -3.19 1.63
C LEU A 28 -8.60 -3.23 1.12
N ILE A 29 -9.28 -4.38 1.23
CA ILE A 29 -10.73 -4.49 0.93
C ILE A 29 -11.52 -3.55 1.84
N HIS A 30 -11.21 -3.51 3.14
CA HIS A 30 -11.85 -2.63 4.11
C HIS A 30 -11.72 -1.14 3.73
N LEU A 31 -10.59 -0.74 3.14
CA LEU A 31 -10.41 0.60 2.58
C LEU A 31 -11.15 0.82 1.24
N GLY A 32 -11.89 -0.16 0.74
CA GLY A 32 -12.64 -0.08 -0.52
C GLY A 32 -11.78 -0.27 -1.77
N ILE A 33 -10.65 -0.98 -1.67
CA ILE A 33 -9.86 -1.40 -2.82
C ILE A 33 -10.55 -2.57 -3.50
N LYS A 34 -10.68 -2.50 -4.82
CA LYS A 34 -11.40 -3.46 -5.68
C LYS A 34 -10.45 -4.05 -6.72
N PRO A 35 -10.82 -5.18 -7.35
CA PRO A 35 -10.10 -5.68 -8.52
C PRO A 35 -9.89 -4.58 -9.57
N GLY A 36 -8.67 -4.52 -10.12
CA GLY A 36 -8.26 -3.49 -11.07
C GLY A 36 -7.82 -2.15 -10.47
N ASP A 37 -8.04 -1.88 -9.19
CA ASP A 37 -7.50 -0.67 -8.54
C ASP A 37 -5.97 -0.76 -8.45
N ARG A 38 -5.29 0.38 -8.67
CA ARG A 38 -3.84 0.46 -8.59
C ARG A 38 -3.39 0.83 -7.18
N VAL A 39 -2.52 -0.03 -6.63
CA VAL A 39 -1.89 0.12 -5.32
C VAL A 39 -0.38 0.30 -5.53
N GLY A 40 0.09 1.51 -5.35
CA GLY A 40 1.52 1.84 -5.44
C GLY A 40 2.26 1.44 -4.18
N ILE A 41 3.49 0.92 -4.35
CA ILE A 41 4.44 0.78 -3.26
C ILE A 41 5.72 1.54 -3.59
N TRP A 42 6.16 2.38 -2.65
CA TRP A 42 7.30 3.26 -2.79
C TRP A 42 8.22 3.19 -1.58
N GLY A 43 9.36 2.59 -1.78
CA GLY A 43 10.35 2.35 -0.74
C GLY A 43 11.42 1.35 -1.15
N PRO A 44 12.46 1.14 -0.35
CA PRO A 44 13.44 0.07 -0.57
C PRO A 44 12.83 -1.30 -0.31
N ASN A 45 13.56 -2.35 -0.71
CA ASN A 45 13.14 -3.73 -0.49
C ASN A 45 12.93 -4.01 1.00
N SER A 46 11.75 -4.52 1.34
CA SER A 46 11.33 -4.82 2.70
C SER A 46 10.32 -5.98 2.71
N SER A 47 9.92 -6.43 3.90
CA SER A 47 8.86 -7.43 4.04
C SER A 47 7.51 -6.91 3.53
N GLU A 48 7.26 -5.62 3.68
CA GLU A 48 6.05 -4.95 3.24
C GLU A 48 5.87 -5.03 1.72
N TRP A 49 6.96 -4.97 0.95
CA TRP A 49 6.94 -5.21 -0.50
C TRP A 49 6.36 -6.58 -0.84
N VAL A 50 6.82 -7.63 -0.15
CA VAL A 50 6.34 -9.00 -0.36
C VAL A 50 4.88 -9.13 0.05
N LEU A 51 4.50 -8.53 1.18
CA LEU A 51 3.12 -8.53 1.64
C LEU A 51 2.19 -7.82 0.65
N VAL A 52 2.58 -6.64 0.16
CA VAL A 52 1.77 -5.87 -0.82
C VAL A 52 1.63 -6.64 -2.12
N GLN A 53 2.71 -7.23 -2.63
CA GLN A 53 2.67 -8.04 -3.86
C GLN A 53 1.67 -9.19 -3.77
N LEU A 54 1.72 -9.95 -2.68
CA LEU A 54 0.85 -11.10 -2.51
C LEU A 54 -0.59 -10.70 -2.13
N ALA A 55 -0.76 -9.65 -1.34
CA ALA A 55 -2.08 -9.16 -0.94
C ALA A 55 -2.86 -8.56 -2.12
N THR A 56 -2.21 -7.74 -2.96
CA THR A 56 -2.84 -7.17 -4.16
C THR A 56 -3.23 -8.27 -5.14
N ALA A 57 -2.36 -9.25 -5.38
CA ALA A 57 -2.68 -10.41 -6.22
C ALA A 57 -3.90 -11.19 -5.68
N LYS A 58 -4.02 -11.36 -4.36
CA LYS A 58 -5.15 -12.05 -3.73
C LYS A 58 -6.51 -11.40 -3.96
N ILE A 59 -6.54 -10.09 -4.13
CA ILE A 59 -7.77 -9.31 -4.28
C ILE A 59 -7.97 -8.78 -5.71
N GLY A 60 -7.12 -9.17 -6.66
CA GLY A 60 -7.19 -8.71 -8.05
C GLY A 60 -6.82 -7.24 -8.25
N ALA A 61 -6.17 -6.61 -7.26
CA ALA A 61 -5.64 -5.26 -7.40
C ALA A 61 -4.29 -5.27 -8.13
N ILE A 62 -3.99 -4.18 -8.82
CA ILE A 62 -2.76 -4.04 -9.61
C ILE A 62 -1.67 -3.37 -8.76
N MET A 63 -0.62 -4.11 -8.44
CA MET A 63 0.54 -3.53 -7.76
C MET A 63 1.37 -2.67 -8.69
N VAL A 64 1.68 -1.45 -8.28
CA VAL A 64 2.53 -0.51 -9.01
C VAL A 64 3.84 -0.34 -8.26
N CYS A 65 4.93 -0.87 -8.83
CA CYS A 65 6.28 -0.74 -8.26
C CYS A 65 6.86 0.63 -8.60
N ILE A 66 6.93 1.53 -7.61
CA ILE A 66 7.47 2.87 -7.79
C ILE A 66 8.97 2.86 -7.47
N ASN A 67 9.77 3.42 -8.39
CA ASN A 67 11.21 3.47 -8.21
C ASN A 67 11.59 4.28 -6.95
N PRO A 68 12.35 3.70 -6.01
CA PRO A 68 12.78 4.40 -4.79
C PRO A 68 13.59 5.67 -5.03
N ALA A 69 14.19 5.83 -6.21
CA ALA A 69 14.98 7.01 -6.58
C ALA A 69 14.15 8.16 -7.17
N TYR A 70 12.86 7.96 -7.42
CA TYR A 70 12.01 9.02 -7.99
C TYR A 70 11.99 10.26 -7.10
N ARG A 71 11.98 11.43 -7.76
CA ARG A 71 11.80 12.74 -7.13
C ARG A 71 10.38 13.23 -7.43
N LEU A 72 10.08 14.46 -7.03
CA LEU A 72 8.72 15.02 -7.10
C LEU A 72 8.07 14.87 -8.48
N TYR A 73 8.78 15.24 -9.54
CA TYR A 73 8.22 15.23 -10.89
C TYR A 73 7.90 13.79 -11.36
N GLU A 74 8.84 12.87 -11.19
CA GLU A 74 8.66 11.47 -11.61
C GLU A 74 7.58 10.79 -10.77
N LEU A 75 7.51 11.10 -9.46
CA LEU A 75 6.48 10.55 -8.58
C LEU A 75 5.09 11.03 -8.98
N GLU A 76 4.91 12.34 -9.18
CA GLU A 76 3.65 12.93 -9.65
C GLU A 76 3.20 12.31 -10.97
N TYR A 77 4.12 12.25 -11.94
CA TYR A 77 3.84 11.65 -13.24
C TYR A 77 3.44 10.17 -13.12
N ALA A 78 4.20 9.37 -12.36
CA ALA A 78 3.93 7.95 -12.21
C ALA A 78 2.57 7.69 -11.56
N LEU A 79 2.26 8.38 -10.45
CA LEU A 79 1.00 8.21 -9.74
C LEU A 79 -0.21 8.58 -10.61
N ASN A 80 -0.12 9.68 -11.35
CA ASN A 80 -1.18 10.14 -12.24
C ASN A 80 -1.32 9.24 -13.47
N LYS A 81 -0.20 8.83 -14.07
CA LYS A 81 -0.20 8.00 -15.28
C LYS A 81 -0.94 6.68 -15.10
N VAL A 82 -0.80 6.07 -13.91
CA VAL A 82 -1.46 4.81 -13.59
C VAL A 82 -2.77 5.01 -12.84
N GLU A 83 -3.19 6.26 -12.58
CA GLU A 83 -4.35 6.59 -11.75
C GLU A 83 -4.29 5.86 -10.40
N CYS A 84 -3.17 6.02 -9.68
CA CYS A 84 -2.90 5.31 -8.44
C CYS A 84 -3.92 5.71 -7.36
N LYS A 85 -4.68 4.74 -6.85
CA LYS A 85 -5.71 4.98 -5.84
C LYS A 85 -5.15 4.94 -4.42
N THR A 86 -4.17 4.08 -4.18
CA THR A 86 -3.53 3.89 -2.88
C THR A 86 -2.03 3.92 -3.04
N LEU A 87 -1.33 4.70 -2.22
CA LEU A 87 0.13 4.71 -2.13
C LEU A 87 0.55 4.17 -0.77
N ILE A 88 1.29 3.07 -0.76
CA ILE A 88 1.99 2.54 0.41
C ILE A 88 3.43 3.03 0.33
N THR A 89 3.89 3.77 1.34
CA THR A 89 5.21 4.43 1.29
C THR A 89 6.03 4.16 2.55
N ASP A 90 7.34 3.98 2.37
CA ASP A 90 8.29 4.11 3.46
C ASP A 90 8.37 5.58 3.92
N VAL A 91 9.05 5.83 5.02
CA VAL A 91 9.26 7.17 5.58
C VAL A 91 10.34 7.93 4.80
N SER A 92 11.42 7.24 4.48
CA SER A 92 12.58 7.83 3.80
C SER A 92 13.48 6.75 3.17
N PHE A 93 14.31 7.17 2.22
CA PHE A 93 15.36 6.32 1.67
C PHE A 93 16.56 7.17 1.24
N LYS A 94 17.75 6.86 1.78
CA LYS A 94 18.99 7.64 1.56
C LYS A 94 18.76 9.12 1.91
N THR A 95 18.86 10.01 0.90
CA THR A 95 18.64 11.45 1.03
C THR A 95 17.20 11.88 0.73
N SER A 96 16.32 10.94 0.39
CA SER A 96 14.92 11.23 0.06
C SER A 96 14.05 11.07 1.30
N ASP A 97 13.38 12.16 1.68
CA ASP A 97 12.30 12.19 2.67
C ASP A 97 10.98 11.99 1.92
N TYR A 98 10.47 10.77 1.92
CA TYR A 98 9.27 10.40 1.16
C TYR A 98 8.01 11.08 1.68
N LEU A 99 7.87 11.19 3.00
CA LEU A 99 6.71 11.84 3.60
C LEU A 99 6.66 13.32 3.24
N ARG A 100 7.80 14.01 3.27
CA ARG A 100 7.90 15.39 2.81
C ARG A 100 7.58 15.53 1.33
N MET A 101 8.03 14.60 0.50
CA MET A 101 7.77 14.65 -0.94
C MET A 101 6.29 14.45 -1.24
N ILE A 102 5.63 13.48 -0.60
CA ILE A 102 4.18 13.27 -0.84
C ILE A 102 3.36 14.44 -0.29
N ASN A 103 3.71 15.01 0.87
CA ASN A 103 3.07 16.22 1.40
C ASN A 103 3.28 17.45 0.50
N THR A 104 4.39 17.53 -0.24
CA THR A 104 4.61 18.58 -1.23
C THR A 104 3.69 18.42 -2.44
N LEU A 105 3.40 17.20 -2.86
CA LEU A 105 2.48 16.91 -3.97
C LEU A 105 1.01 16.96 -3.56
N ALA A 106 0.72 16.62 -2.31
CA ALA A 106 -0.63 16.55 -1.74
C ALA A 106 -0.66 17.27 -0.37
N PRO A 107 -0.51 18.61 -0.34
CA PRO A 107 -0.53 19.37 0.91
C PRO A 107 -1.86 19.25 1.66
N GLU A 108 -2.93 18.86 0.98
CA GLU A 108 -4.24 18.57 1.53
C GLU A 108 -4.25 17.45 2.56
N LEU A 109 -3.22 16.58 2.56
CA LEU A 109 -3.04 15.52 3.57
C LEU A 109 -3.01 16.09 5.00
N GLU A 110 -2.46 17.29 5.19
CA GLU A 110 -2.31 17.88 6.52
C GLU A 110 -3.68 18.13 7.21
N SER A 111 -4.72 18.40 6.42
CA SER A 111 -6.08 18.68 6.91
C SER A 111 -7.09 17.58 6.59
N SER A 112 -6.71 16.57 5.83
CA SER A 112 -7.59 15.48 5.45
C SER A 112 -7.65 14.39 6.53
N HIS A 113 -8.80 13.73 6.65
CA HIS A 113 -8.85 12.46 7.35
C HIS A 113 -8.30 11.34 6.45
N PRO A 114 -7.65 10.31 7.02
CA PRO A 114 -7.20 9.15 6.23
C PRO A 114 -8.35 8.57 5.39
N GLY A 115 -8.08 8.34 4.11
CA GLY A 115 -9.08 7.84 3.16
C GLY A 115 -9.98 8.88 2.51
N GLN A 116 -9.87 10.15 2.88
CA GLN A 116 -10.67 11.26 2.35
C GLN A 116 -9.82 12.30 1.62
N LEU A 117 -8.69 11.88 1.05
CA LEU A 117 -7.81 12.78 0.32
C LEU A 117 -8.45 13.24 -0.98
N GLU A 118 -8.43 14.56 -1.20
CA GLU A 118 -8.83 15.24 -2.43
C GLU A 118 -7.71 16.18 -2.87
N ALA A 119 -6.63 15.60 -3.38
CA ALA A 119 -5.44 16.33 -3.78
C ALA A 119 -5.57 16.88 -5.21
N GLU A 120 -5.29 18.18 -5.40
CA GLU A 120 -5.35 18.83 -6.71
C GLU A 120 -4.39 18.18 -7.72
N LYS A 121 -3.14 17.94 -7.31
CA LYS A 121 -2.11 17.34 -8.16
C LYS A 121 -2.21 15.82 -8.32
N LEU A 122 -2.90 15.15 -7.41
CA LEU A 122 -3.04 13.68 -7.39
C LEU A 122 -4.52 13.27 -7.27
N PRO A 123 -5.37 13.59 -8.26
CA PRO A 123 -6.83 13.49 -8.14
C PRO A 123 -7.35 12.07 -7.94
N HIS A 124 -6.58 11.07 -8.36
CA HIS A 124 -6.93 9.65 -8.21
C HIS A 124 -6.50 9.07 -6.86
N LEU A 125 -5.52 9.69 -6.17
CA LEU A 125 -4.99 9.20 -4.91
C LEU A 125 -5.98 9.46 -3.77
N LYS A 126 -6.46 8.39 -3.13
CA LYS A 126 -7.42 8.47 -2.01
C LYS A 126 -6.81 8.04 -0.69
N HIS A 127 -5.88 7.11 -0.73
CA HIS A 127 -5.26 6.55 0.47
C HIS A 127 -3.74 6.69 0.39
N VAL A 128 -3.16 7.24 1.44
CA VAL A 128 -1.72 7.16 1.69
C VAL A 128 -1.51 6.33 2.95
N ILE A 129 -0.74 5.27 2.84
CA ILE A 129 -0.43 4.34 3.93
C ILE A 129 1.07 4.43 4.18
N ARG A 130 1.45 4.94 5.34
CA ARG A 130 2.85 5.00 5.72
C ARG A 130 3.28 3.75 6.47
N MET A 131 4.49 3.29 6.21
CA MET A 131 5.17 2.27 7.00
C MET A 131 5.72 2.89 8.30
N GLY A 132 5.94 2.06 9.31
CA GLY A 132 6.40 2.47 10.63
C GLY A 132 5.26 2.89 11.57
N SER A 133 5.60 3.19 12.83
CA SER A 133 4.66 3.30 13.95
C SER A 133 4.18 4.73 14.24
N ASP A 134 4.86 5.77 13.71
CA ASP A 134 4.46 7.14 14.02
C ASP A 134 3.21 7.56 13.24
N THR A 135 2.42 8.43 13.82
CA THR A 135 1.25 9.01 13.18
C THR A 135 1.64 10.17 12.27
N THR A 136 1.07 10.22 11.07
CA THR A 136 1.23 11.33 10.12
C THR A 136 -0.16 11.80 9.69
N PRO A 137 -0.43 13.13 9.68
CA PRO A 137 -1.73 13.66 9.27
C PRO A 137 -2.17 13.14 7.90
N GLY A 138 -3.45 12.79 7.76
CA GLY A 138 -4.06 12.32 6.52
C GLY A 138 -3.63 10.92 6.05
N MET A 139 -2.73 10.25 6.76
CA MET A 139 -2.19 8.95 6.39
C MET A 139 -2.63 7.84 7.35
N TYR A 140 -2.86 6.65 6.81
CA TYR A 140 -2.96 5.43 7.62
C TYR A 140 -1.57 4.92 7.99
N ASN A 141 -1.46 4.21 9.12
CA ASN A 141 -0.31 3.35 9.40
C ASN A 141 -0.54 1.97 8.79
N PHE A 142 0.53 1.35 8.30
CA PHE A 142 0.48 0.03 7.66
C PHE A 142 -0.14 -1.04 8.58
N ASP A 143 0.28 -1.07 9.85
CA ASP A 143 -0.23 -2.04 10.82
C ASP A 143 -1.71 -1.83 11.14
N VAL A 144 -2.18 -0.58 11.15
CA VAL A 144 -3.60 -0.25 11.33
C VAL A 144 -4.43 -0.81 10.17
N VAL A 145 -3.94 -0.67 8.94
CA VAL A 145 -4.62 -1.25 7.76
C VAL A 145 -4.63 -2.77 7.85
N CYS A 146 -3.52 -3.41 8.22
CA CYS A 146 -3.45 -4.86 8.40
C CYS A 146 -4.44 -5.37 9.47
N ALA A 147 -4.76 -4.55 10.47
CA ALA A 147 -5.69 -4.91 11.55
C ALA A 147 -7.15 -4.52 11.27
N ALA A 148 -7.44 -3.77 10.21
CA ALA A 148 -8.76 -3.21 9.94
C ALA A 148 -9.76 -4.20 9.33
N GLY A 149 -9.27 -5.29 8.71
CA GLY A 149 -10.12 -6.26 8.02
C GLY A 149 -11.15 -6.93 8.93
N THR A 150 -12.37 -7.05 8.46
CA THR A 150 -13.51 -7.66 9.13
C THR A 150 -13.82 -9.06 8.60
N ALA A 151 -14.76 -9.76 9.22
CA ALA A 151 -15.27 -11.05 8.71
C ALA A 151 -15.95 -10.90 7.34
N GLU A 152 -16.57 -9.74 7.06
CA GLU A 152 -17.18 -9.44 5.76
C GLU A 152 -16.10 -9.24 4.68
N ASP A 153 -15.01 -8.54 5.02
CA ASP A 153 -13.86 -8.38 4.12
C ASP A 153 -13.19 -9.72 3.81
N GLN A 154 -13.11 -10.61 4.81
CA GLN A 154 -12.62 -11.99 4.62
C GLN A 154 -13.51 -12.77 3.64
N ALA A 155 -14.83 -12.71 3.82
CA ALA A 155 -15.77 -13.37 2.92
C ALA A 155 -15.68 -12.81 1.49
N THR A 156 -15.49 -11.50 1.36
CA THR A 156 -15.25 -10.83 0.07
C THR A 156 -13.97 -11.34 -0.60
N MET A 157 -12.86 -11.43 0.15
CA MET A 157 -11.59 -11.98 -0.36
C MET A 157 -11.76 -13.43 -0.82
N ASP A 158 -12.43 -14.25 -0.02
CA ASP A 158 -12.65 -15.67 -0.34
C ASP A 158 -13.50 -15.85 -1.61
N ALA A 159 -14.47 -14.97 -1.84
CA ALA A 159 -15.31 -14.96 -3.04
C ALA A 159 -14.56 -14.50 -4.30
N LEU A 160 -13.55 -13.63 -4.16
CA LEU A 160 -12.75 -13.15 -5.29
C LEU A 160 -11.77 -14.20 -5.82
N GLN A 161 -11.12 -14.97 -4.94
CA GLN A 161 -10.03 -15.89 -5.31
C GLN A 161 -10.37 -16.89 -6.42
N PRO A 162 -11.54 -17.56 -6.45
CA PRO A 162 -11.88 -18.48 -7.53
C PRO A 162 -12.08 -17.83 -8.89
N ALA A 163 -12.39 -16.52 -8.91
CA ALA A 163 -12.63 -15.77 -10.14
C ALA A 163 -11.36 -15.19 -10.76
N LEU A 164 -10.29 -15.05 -9.98
CA LEU A 164 -9.01 -14.49 -10.46
C LEU A 164 -8.23 -15.52 -11.26
N GLN A 165 -7.72 -15.11 -12.41
CA GLN A 165 -6.91 -15.95 -13.29
C GLN A 165 -5.47 -15.42 -13.35
N PRO A 166 -4.47 -16.26 -13.69
CA PRO A 166 -3.06 -15.83 -13.77
C PRO A 166 -2.78 -14.76 -14.84
N ASP A 167 -3.70 -14.51 -15.76
CA ASP A 167 -3.63 -13.56 -16.85
C ASP A 167 -4.50 -12.31 -16.66
N ASP A 168 -5.08 -12.13 -15.47
CA ASP A 168 -5.83 -10.93 -15.09
C ASP A 168 -4.93 -9.71 -14.79
#